data_fea7bd5da338dde2cea4b564313e3056
#
_entry.id   fea7bd5da338dde2cea4b564313e3056
#
_cell.length_a   1.000
_cell.length_b   1.000
_cell.length_c   1.000
_cell.angle_alpha   90.00
_cell.angle_beta   90.00
_cell.angle_gamma   90.00
#
_symmetry.space_group_name_H-M   'P 1'
#
loop_
_entity.id
_entity.type
_entity.pdbx_description
1 polymer ?
#
loop_
_entity_poly.entity_id
_entity_poly.type
_entity_poly.pdbx_seq_one_letter_code
_entity_poly.pdbx_strand_id
1 'polypeptide(L)'
;LEFLADSAVVYYSGDSLTQTRPGPGGNEIASGTIEAVYLAGNIVMTEGNMTIRADEIYYDFLRHQALVVQAELRTFSPSRSLPVYIRAETLRRINETTFEGENVQVTDSEFYLPQISVHAARMVLLTPQQIEERQQEQQPADTQPQAWLEDVSFRYGGQTLWKWPRVQTDFRRPEFPLNRVRLGNDNEFGTTLESRWNLARLLGQPEPEGTNTELLVDYYSDRGVGGGIESEYKRSDSFGELLGYVKSYRGNDDLGRMGSDRRNLDP
;
A
#
# COMPACT_ATOMS: atom_id res chain seq x y z
N LEU A 1 -14.28 11.56 16.10
CA LEU A 1 -13.85 12.33 14.93
C LEU A 1 -13.71 13.79 15.33
N GLU A 2 -12.56 14.39 15.11
CA GLU A 2 -12.25 15.79 15.41
C GLU A 2 -11.77 16.48 14.14
N PHE A 3 -12.28 17.70 13.89
CA PHE A 3 -11.88 18.52 12.75
C PHE A 3 -11.36 19.89 13.22
N LEU A 4 -10.26 20.32 12.64
CA LEU A 4 -9.73 21.66 12.72
C LEU A 4 -9.64 22.21 11.30
N ALA A 5 -10.08 23.42 11.05
CA ALA A 5 -10.01 24.09 9.75
C ALA A 5 -10.06 25.62 9.92
N ASP A 6 -9.56 26.36 8.94
CA ASP A 6 -9.65 27.83 8.95
C ASP A 6 -11.09 28.30 8.69
N SER A 7 -11.84 27.57 7.88
CA SER A 7 -13.24 27.87 7.56
C SER A 7 -14.06 26.60 7.37
N ALA A 8 -15.33 26.68 7.75
CA ALA A 8 -16.29 25.61 7.63
C ALA A 8 -17.64 26.09 7.15
N VAL A 9 -18.26 25.36 6.23
CA VAL A 9 -19.66 25.50 5.85
C VAL A 9 -20.39 24.23 6.23
N VAL A 10 -21.44 24.37 7.04
CA VAL A 10 -22.21 23.22 7.53
C VAL A 10 -23.60 23.26 6.89
N TYR A 11 -23.99 22.13 6.31
CA TYR A 11 -25.30 21.92 5.68
C TYR A 11 -26.23 21.20 6.63
N TYR A 12 -27.41 21.78 6.86
CA TYR A 12 -28.44 21.22 7.74
C TYR A 12 -29.72 20.95 6.94
N SER A 13 -30.48 19.94 7.36
CA SER A 13 -31.86 19.78 6.87
C SER A 13 -32.74 20.92 7.33
N GLY A 14 -33.55 21.44 6.39
CA GLY A 14 -34.28 22.71 6.51
C GLY A 14 -35.34 22.83 7.63
N ASP A 15 -35.70 21.77 8.34
CA ASP A 15 -36.70 21.77 9.42
C ASP A 15 -36.18 22.29 10.77
N SER A 16 -34.87 22.54 10.90
CA SER A 16 -34.22 22.82 12.17
C SER A 16 -34.03 24.29 12.50
N LEU A 17 -34.21 25.18 11.53
CA LEU A 17 -33.94 26.62 11.73
C LEU A 17 -35.12 27.40 12.35
N THR A 18 -36.27 26.78 12.61
CA THR A 18 -37.47 27.46 13.10
C THR A 18 -37.65 27.49 14.62
N GLN A 19 -36.72 26.94 15.40
CA GLN A 19 -36.81 26.96 16.87
C GLN A 19 -35.58 27.61 17.54
N THR A 20 -35.28 28.83 17.16
CA THR A 20 -34.38 29.64 17.98
C THR A 20 -35.21 30.35 19.07
N ARG A 21 -35.31 29.71 20.24
CA ARG A 21 -35.78 30.39 21.43
C ARG A 21 -34.56 31.02 22.13
N PRO A 22 -34.51 32.33 22.26
CA PRO A 22 -33.39 32.97 22.94
C PRO A 22 -33.48 32.67 24.43
N GLY A 23 -32.62 31.77 24.93
CA GLY A 23 -32.35 31.59 26.35
C GLY A 23 -31.12 32.39 26.77
N PRO A 24 -31.03 32.95 27.98
CA PRO A 24 -29.88 33.70 28.42
C PRO A 24 -28.73 32.75 28.79
N GLY A 25 -27.73 32.69 27.93
CA GLY A 25 -26.43 32.05 28.21
C GLY A 25 -26.24 30.71 27.57
N GLY A 26 -25.72 30.69 26.39
CA GLY A 26 -25.19 29.52 25.71
C GLY A 26 -25.55 29.54 24.23
N ASN A 27 -24.55 29.48 23.37
CA ASN A 27 -24.74 29.14 21.96
C ASN A 27 -25.22 27.70 21.89
N GLU A 28 -26.51 27.43 22.05
CA GLU A 28 -27.11 26.15 21.66
C GLU A 28 -27.13 26.15 20.14
N ILE A 29 -26.22 25.40 19.55
CA ILE A 29 -26.31 25.02 18.15
C ILE A 29 -27.66 24.31 17.98
N ALA A 30 -28.52 24.83 17.12
CA ALA A 30 -29.83 24.28 16.85
C ALA A 30 -29.71 22.76 16.63
N SER A 31 -30.56 21.98 17.29
CA SER A 31 -30.63 20.51 17.18
C SER A 31 -31.20 20.13 15.82
N GLY A 32 -30.40 20.28 14.76
CA GLY A 32 -30.68 19.81 13.42
C GLY A 32 -29.76 18.68 13.03
N THR A 33 -30.21 17.86 12.10
CA THR A 33 -29.36 16.83 11.54
C THR A 33 -28.40 17.47 10.55
N ILE A 34 -27.09 17.39 10.84
CA ILE A 34 -26.05 17.81 9.89
C ILE A 34 -26.04 16.84 8.73
N GLU A 35 -26.21 17.33 7.51
CA GLU A 35 -26.19 16.52 6.30
C GLU A 35 -24.79 16.44 5.70
N ALA A 36 -24.09 17.57 5.63
CA ALA A 36 -22.74 17.62 5.09
C ALA A 36 -21.94 18.76 5.72
N VAL A 37 -20.62 18.68 5.58
CA VAL A 37 -19.69 19.74 5.95
C VAL A 37 -18.69 19.95 4.83
N TYR A 38 -18.40 21.21 4.52
CA TYR A 38 -17.27 21.63 3.69
C TYR A 38 -16.29 22.40 4.56
N LEU A 39 -15.05 21.96 4.54
CA LEU A 39 -13.93 22.55 5.29
C LEU A 39 -12.89 23.06 4.30
N ALA A 40 -12.29 24.20 4.59
CA ALA A 40 -11.21 24.77 3.78
C ALA A 40 -10.14 25.43 4.64
N GLY A 41 -8.89 25.26 4.22
CA GLY A 41 -7.68 25.84 4.79
C GLY A 41 -7.17 25.10 6.03
N ASN A 42 -5.92 24.67 5.97
CA ASN A 42 -5.15 24.03 7.06
C ASN A 42 -5.92 22.94 7.81
N ILE A 43 -6.62 22.09 7.08
CA ILE A 43 -7.50 21.10 7.69
C ILE A 43 -6.65 20.01 8.35
N VAL A 44 -7.02 19.67 9.59
CA VAL A 44 -6.52 18.49 10.31
C VAL A 44 -7.72 17.72 10.82
N MET A 45 -7.84 16.48 10.39
CA MET A 45 -8.84 15.53 10.85
C MET A 45 -8.14 14.39 11.59
N THR A 46 -8.63 14.08 12.79
CA THR A 46 -8.08 12.97 13.60
C THR A 46 -9.17 11.96 13.89
N GLU A 47 -8.87 10.70 13.62
CA GLU A 47 -9.73 9.56 13.93
C GLU A 47 -8.86 8.40 14.45
N GLY A 48 -8.90 8.14 15.75
CA GLY A 48 -8.03 7.15 16.40
C GLY A 48 -6.54 7.45 16.17
N ASN A 49 -5.82 6.52 15.56
CA ASN A 49 -4.39 6.65 15.25
C ASN A 49 -4.10 7.23 13.86
N MET A 50 -5.15 7.67 13.16
CA MET A 50 -5.06 8.23 11.82
C MET A 50 -5.22 9.73 11.87
N THR A 51 -4.32 10.46 11.21
CA THR A 51 -4.40 11.90 11.03
C THR A 51 -4.40 12.21 9.55
N ILE A 52 -5.38 12.96 9.09
CA ILE A 52 -5.47 13.46 7.71
C ILE A 52 -5.27 14.97 7.74
N ARG A 53 -4.37 15.46 6.90
CA ARG A 53 -4.21 16.87 6.57
C ARG A 53 -4.67 17.09 5.16
N ALA A 54 -5.31 18.23 4.89
CA ALA A 54 -5.82 18.54 3.57
C ALA A 54 -6.01 20.07 3.38
N ASP A 55 -6.12 20.47 2.12
CA ASP A 55 -6.47 21.85 1.78
C ASP A 55 -8.00 22.05 1.81
N GLU A 56 -8.74 21.06 1.33
CA GLU A 56 -10.20 21.05 1.27
C GLU A 56 -10.76 19.67 1.61
N ILE A 57 -11.85 19.63 2.38
CA ILE A 57 -12.62 18.43 2.67
C ILE A 57 -14.12 18.72 2.49
N TYR A 58 -14.78 17.92 1.68
CA TYR A 58 -16.24 17.80 1.68
C TYR A 58 -16.60 16.43 2.27
N TYR A 59 -17.47 16.41 3.29
CA TYR A 59 -17.95 15.19 3.94
C TYR A 59 -19.48 15.17 3.96
N ASP A 60 -20.08 14.12 3.40
CA ASP A 60 -21.51 13.83 3.40
C ASP A 60 -21.81 12.78 4.47
N PHE A 61 -22.45 13.18 5.55
CA PHE A 61 -22.78 12.30 6.67
C PHE A 61 -23.90 11.31 6.33
N LEU A 62 -24.81 11.67 5.42
CA LEU A 62 -25.93 10.82 5.04
C LEU A 62 -25.49 9.65 4.15
N ARG A 63 -24.49 9.88 3.28
CA ARG A 63 -23.97 8.89 2.35
C ARG A 63 -22.68 8.25 2.82
N HIS A 64 -22.11 8.74 3.93
CA HIS A 64 -20.77 8.33 4.42
C HIS A 64 -19.69 8.48 3.34
N GLN A 65 -19.78 9.54 2.54
CA GLN A 65 -18.86 9.86 1.46
C GLN A 65 -18.03 11.09 1.80
N ALA A 66 -16.80 11.11 1.28
CA ALA A 66 -15.93 12.26 1.42
C ALA A 66 -15.11 12.49 0.14
N LEU A 67 -14.79 13.75 -0.10
CA LEU A 67 -13.79 14.18 -1.07
C LEU A 67 -12.75 15.03 -0.33
N VAL A 68 -11.50 14.65 -0.46
CA VAL A 68 -10.36 15.31 0.17
C VAL A 68 -9.41 15.75 -0.94
N VAL A 69 -9.02 17.01 -0.95
CA VAL A 69 -8.09 17.59 -1.93
C VAL A 69 -6.76 17.85 -1.25
N GLN A 70 -5.66 17.50 -1.91
CA GLN A 70 -4.30 17.60 -1.39
C GLN A 70 -4.17 16.87 -0.04
N ALA A 71 -4.62 15.61 -0.03
CA ALA A 71 -4.64 14.78 1.16
C ALA A 71 -3.24 14.31 1.58
N GLU A 72 -2.91 14.45 2.85
CA GLU A 72 -1.81 13.76 3.50
C GLU A 72 -2.36 12.95 4.67
N LEU A 73 -2.38 11.64 4.50
CA LEU A 73 -2.77 10.69 5.53
C LEU A 73 -1.51 10.19 6.24
N ARG A 74 -1.45 10.37 7.55
CA ARG A 74 -0.45 9.75 8.41
C ARG A 74 -1.08 8.60 9.18
N THR A 75 -0.51 7.43 9.05
CA THR A 75 -0.90 6.24 9.80
C THR A 75 0.35 5.55 10.36
N PHE A 76 0.16 4.53 11.16
CA PHE A 76 1.24 3.78 11.76
C PHE A 76 1.15 2.31 11.35
N SER A 77 2.25 1.75 10.86
CA SER A 77 2.33 0.32 10.56
C SER A 77 2.73 -0.46 11.82
N PRO A 78 1.82 -1.23 12.44
CA PRO A 78 2.12 -1.97 13.67
C PRO A 78 3.23 -3.02 13.46
N SER A 79 3.25 -3.64 12.27
CA SER A 79 4.21 -4.70 11.93
C SER A 79 5.65 -4.20 11.78
N ARG A 80 5.85 -2.90 11.49
CA ARG A 80 7.17 -2.29 11.28
C ARG A 80 7.56 -1.27 12.32
N SER A 81 6.62 -0.85 13.17
CA SER A 81 6.80 0.24 14.13
C SER A 81 7.27 1.55 13.47
N LEU A 82 6.81 1.79 12.24
CA LEU A 82 7.16 2.97 11.45
C LEU A 82 5.90 3.74 11.02
N PRO A 83 5.96 5.08 10.98
CA PRO A 83 4.90 5.88 10.37
C PRO A 83 4.87 5.63 8.86
N VAL A 84 3.67 5.68 8.29
CA VAL A 84 3.43 5.62 6.85
C VAL A 84 2.67 6.88 6.47
N TYR A 85 3.16 7.57 5.46
CA TYR A 85 2.55 8.76 4.88
C TYR A 85 2.00 8.41 3.51
N ILE A 86 0.72 8.69 3.30
CA ILE A 86 0.05 8.55 2.01
C ILE A 86 -0.40 9.93 1.59
N ARG A 87 0.18 10.44 0.53
CA ARG A 87 -0.19 11.72 -0.08
C ARG A 87 -0.96 11.45 -1.36
N ALA A 88 -2.03 12.19 -1.57
CA ALA A 88 -2.86 12.07 -2.76
C ALA A 88 -3.32 13.45 -3.22
N GLU A 89 -3.37 13.68 -4.53
CA GLU A 89 -3.95 14.91 -5.08
C GLU A 89 -5.43 14.97 -4.75
N THR A 90 -6.13 13.85 -4.93
CA THR A 90 -7.51 13.65 -4.48
C THR A 90 -7.66 12.31 -3.80
N LEU A 91 -8.41 12.30 -2.70
CA LEU A 91 -8.82 11.10 -2.00
C LEU A 91 -10.34 11.12 -1.84
N ARG A 92 -11.02 10.10 -2.34
CA ARG A 92 -12.47 9.93 -2.26
C ARG A 92 -12.82 8.76 -1.38
N ARG A 93 -13.68 8.97 -0.42
CA ARG A 93 -14.35 7.88 0.31
C ARG A 93 -15.65 7.58 -0.42
N ILE A 94 -15.73 6.44 -1.07
CA ILE A 94 -16.90 6.01 -1.85
C ILE A 94 -18.00 5.47 -0.94
N ASN A 95 -17.58 4.73 0.08
CA ASN A 95 -18.41 4.19 1.14
C ASN A 95 -17.55 3.94 2.39
N GLU A 96 -18.11 3.31 3.42
CA GLU A 96 -17.43 3.08 4.70
C GLU A 96 -16.13 2.29 4.58
N THR A 97 -16.01 1.45 3.56
CA THR A 97 -14.88 0.53 3.39
C THR A 97 -14.01 0.82 2.17
N THR A 98 -14.45 1.67 1.24
CA THR A 98 -13.78 1.87 -0.04
C THR A 98 -13.28 3.30 -0.19
N PHE A 99 -12.00 3.43 -0.46
CA PHE A 99 -11.34 4.70 -0.76
C PHE A 99 -10.69 4.64 -2.15
N GLU A 100 -10.79 5.73 -2.90
CA GLU A 100 -10.08 5.92 -4.17
C GLU A 100 -9.13 7.12 -4.04
N GLY A 101 -7.90 6.95 -4.52
CA GLY A 101 -6.90 8.02 -4.56
C GLY A 101 -6.38 8.24 -5.98
N GLU A 102 -6.13 9.49 -6.34
CA GLU A 102 -5.47 9.90 -7.57
C GLU A 102 -4.12 10.55 -7.26
N ASN A 103 -3.10 10.26 -8.10
CA ASN A 103 -1.73 10.73 -7.91
C ASN A 103 -1.19 10.46 -6.51
N VAL A 104 -1.21 9.19 -6.12
CA VAL A 104 -0.88 8.73 -4.77
C VAL A 104 0.62 8.54 -4.62
N GLN A 105 1.18 9.02 -3.52
CA GLN A 105 2.54 8.77 -3.07
C GLN A 105 2.52 8.11 -1.70
N VAL A 106 3.19 6.98 -1.57
CA VAL A 106 3.37 6.27 -0.29
C VAL A 106 4.84 6.30 0.11
N THR A 107 5.12 6.68 1.35
CA THR A 107 6.48 6.76 1.89
C THR A 107 6.47 6.60 3.41
N ASP A 108 7.62 6.26 3.97
CA ASP A 108 7.87 6.28 5.43
C ASP A 108 8.49 7.59 5.90
N SER A 109 8.72 8.53 4.99
CA SER A 109 9.37 9.81 5.26
C SER A 109 8.35 10.94 5.44
N GLU A 110 8.52 11.72 6.50
CA GLU A 110 7.77 12.95 6.75
C GLU A 110 8.12 14.08 5.76
N PHE A 111 9.29 14.02 5.14
CA PHE A 111 9.74 15.07 4.23
C PHE A 111 8.92 15.09 2.94
N TYR A 112 8.70 16.30 2.42
CA TYR A 112 8.00 16.51 1.14
C TYR A 112 8.70 15.80 -0.03
N LEU A 113 10.04 15.77 -0.02
CA LEU A 113 10.86 15.02 -0.98
C LEU A 113 11.50 13.82 -0.26
N PRO A 114 10.81 12.69 -0.21
CA PRO A 114 11.35 11.50 0.43
C PRO A 114 12.46 10.87 -0.40
N GLN A 115 13.42 10.23 0.28
CA GLN A 115 14.46 9.45 -0.40
C GLN A 115 13.86 8.27 -1.16
N ILE A 116 12.89 7.59 -0.53
CA ILE A 116 12.21 6.41 -1.07
C ILE A 116 10.72 6.69 -1.10
N SER A 117 10.10 6.47 -2.25
CA SER A 117 8.66 6.57 -2.38
C SER A 117 8.11 5.65 -3.47
N VAL A 118 6.86 5.26 -3.28
CA VAL A 118 6.06 4.57 -4.29
C VAL A 118 4.99 5.54 -4.77
N HIS A 119 4.91 5.75 -6.07
CA HIS A 119 3.87 6.57 -6.68
C HIS A 119 2.95 5.70 -7.49
N ALA A 120 1.67 6.02 -7.49
CA ALA A 120 0.65 5.40 -8.33
C ALA A 120 -0.26 6.47 -8.94
N ALA A 121 -0.64 6.31 -10.19
CA ALA A 121 -1.60 7.22 -10.81
C ALA A 121 -2.98 7.08 -10.17
N ARG A 122 -3.35 5.86 -9.80
CA ARG A 122 -4.61 5.54 -9.13
C ARG A 122 -4.41 4.49 -8.05
N MET A 123 -5.15 4.63 -6.96
CA MET A 123 -5.22 3.65 -5.87
C MET A 123 -6.69 3.39 -5.52
N VAL A 124 -7.04 2.14 -5.35
CA VAL A 124 -8.30 1.72 -4.72
C VAL A 124 -7.95 0.95 -3.45
N LEU A 125 -8.42 1.42 -2.32
CA LEU A 125 -8.18 0.83 -1.01
C LEU A 125 -9.50 0.29 -0.46
N LEU A 126 -9.54 -0.98 -0.11
CA LEU A 126 -10.60 -1.60 0.68
C LEU A 126 -10.13 -1.76 2.12
N THR A 127 -10.83 -1.10 3.05
CA THR A 127 -10.61 -1.30 4.48
C THR A 127 -11.71 -2.20 5.02
N PRO A 128 -11.40 -3.26 5.77
CA PRO A 128 -12.43 -4.02 6.43
C PRO A 128 -13.14 -3.12 7.45
N GLN A 129 -14.46 -3.22 7.54
CA GLN A 129 -15.17 -2.60 8.65
C GLN A 129 -14.58 -3.12 9.96
N GLN A 130 -14.19 -2.22 10.86
CA GLN A 130 -14.05 -2.57 12.26
C GLN A 130 -15.45 -2.95 12.74
N ILE A 131 -15.75 -4.23 12.71
CA ILE A 131 -16.93 -4.77 13.40
C ILE A 131 -16.65 -4.44 14.85
N GLU A 132 -17.40 -3.45 15.38
CA GLU A 132 -17.44 -3.17 16.81
C GLU A 132 -17.59 -4.51 17.52
N GLU A 133 -16.73 -4.70 18.52
CA GLU A 133 -16.68 -5.88 19.37
C GLU A 133 -18.04 -6.13 20.02
N ARG A 134 -18.96 -6.72 19.30
CA ARG A 134 -20.15 -7.37 19.86
C ARG A 134 -20.53 -8.56 19.02
N GLN A 135 -20.17 -9.71 19.58
CA GLN A 135 -20.71 -11.04 19.33
C GLN A 135 -19.96 -11.95 18.37
N GLN A 136 -19.38 -12.94 19.06
CA GLN A 136 -19.17 -14.34 18.65
C GLN A 136 -17.90 -14.70 17.89
N GLU A 137 -17.07 -15.36 18.70
CA GLU A 137 -16.14 -16.43 18.34
C GLU A 137 -16.65 -17.30 17.20
N GLN A 138 -16.35 -16.95 15.95
CA GLN A 138 -16.29 -17.91 14.86
C GLN A 138 -15.55 -17.29 13.68
N GLN A 139 -14.35 -17.82 13.44
CA GLN A 139 -13.44 -17.65 12.32
C GLN A 139 -13.08 -16.21 11.94
N PRO A 140 -11.80 -15.83 12.03
CA PRO A 140 -11.34 -14.61 11.40
C PRO A 140 -11.44 -14.79 9.88
N ALA A 141 -12.52 -14.33 9.29
CA ALA A 141 -12.52 -13.99 7.89
C ALA A 141 -11.32 -13.06 7.67
N ASP A 142 -10.59 -13.28 6.62
CA ASP A 142 -9.36 -12.55 6.25
C ASP A 142 -9.68 -11.05 6.02
N THR A 143 -9.79 -10.32 7.14
CA THR A 143 -10.30 -8.94 7.24
C THR A 143 -9.13 -7.97 7.09
N GLN A 144 -8.35 -8.11 6.01
CA GLN A 144 -7.17 -7.28 5.79
C GLN A 144 -7.47 -6.17 4.80
N PRO A 145 -6.96 -4.94 5.04
CA PRO A 145 -7.04 -3.90 4.04
C PRO A 145 -6.29 -4.35 2.78
N GLN A 146 -6.93 -4.19 1.64
CA GLN A 146 -6.36 -4.52 0.33
C GLN A 146 -6.31 -3.25 -0.52
N ALA A 147 -5.21 -3.04 -1.22
CA ALA A 147 -5.09 -1.94 -2.16
C ALA A 147 -4.68 -2.44 -3.54
N TRP A 148 -5.28 -1.84 -4.55
CA TRP A 148 -4.90 -1.95 -5.95
C TRP A 148 -4.34 -0.62 -6.40
N LEU A 149 -3.14 -0.65 -6.97
CA LEU A 149 -2.44 0.52 -7.49
C LEU A 149 -2.20 0.33 -8.98
N GLU A 150 -2.44 1.39 -9.76
CA GLU A 150 -2.23 1.43 -11.19
C GLU A 150 -1.12 2.43 -11.56
N ASP A 151 -0.35 2.12 -12.60
CA ASP A 151 0.80 2.90 -13.07
C ASP A 151 1.79 3.21 -11.95
N VAL A 152 2.20 2.16 -11.27
CA VAL A 152 3.06 2.26 -10.08
C VAL A 152 4.49 2.55 -10.49
N SER A 153 5.14 3.48 -9.80
CA SER A 153 6.56 3.76 -9.94
C SER A 153 7.26 3.80 -8.59
N PHE A 154 8.38 3.11 -8.52
CA PHE A 154 9.31 3.20 -7.39
C PHE A 154 10.33 4.30 -7.66
N ARG A 155 10.49 5.21 -6.70
CA ARG A 155 11.39 6.35 -6.82
C ARG A 155 12.41 6.37 -5.69
N TYR A 156 13.63 6.74 -6.04
CA TYR A 156 14.74 7.00 -5.12
C TYR A 156 15.38 8.35 -5.46
N GLY A 157 15.49 9.24 -4.47
CA GLY A 157 16.02 10.58 -4.69
C GLY A 157 15.29 11.37 -5.77
N GLY A 158 13.97 11.16 -5.94
CA GLY A 158 13.16 11.80 -6.97
C GLY A 158 13.25 11.16 -8.37
N GLN A 159 14.19 10.24 -8.59
CA GLN A 159 14.33 9.52 -9.86
C GLN A 159 13.50 8.23 -9.87
N THR A 160 12.79 7.97 -10.97
CA THR A 160 12.07 6.71 -11.16
C THR A 160 13.06 5.60 -11.51
N LEU A 161 13.17 4.61 -10.63
CA LEU A 161 14.01 3.44 -10.83
C LEU A 161 13.27 2.32 -11.55
N TRP A 162 11.98 2.17 -11.27
CA TRP A 162 11.18 1.08 -11.80
C TRP A 162 9.71 1.49 -11.98
N LYS A 163 9.02 0.83 -12.93
CA LYS A 163 7.59 1.01 -13.19
C LYS A 163 6.89 -0.33 -13.31
N TRP A 164 5.68 -0.42 -12.73
CA TRP A 164 4.78 -1.55 -12.86
C TRP A 164 3.41 -1.06 -13.33
N PRO A 165 2.77 -1.77 -14.23
CA PRO A 165 1.44 -1.39 -14.69
C PRO A 165 0.39 -1.51 -13.57
N ARG A 166 0.54 -2.51 -12.69
CA ARG A 166 -0.41 -2.75 -11.60
C ARG A 166 0.29 -3.47 -10.43
N VAL A 167 -0.07 -3.07 -9.20
CA VAL A 167 0.38 -3.72 -7.96
C VAL A 167 -0.82 -3.90 -7.05
N GLN A 168 -0.93 -5.08 -6.45
CA GLN A 168 -1.87 -5.35 -5.36
C GLN A 168 -1.08 -5.52 -4.08
N THR A 169 -1.56 -4.96 -2.97
CA THR A 169 -0.91 -5.06 -1.67
C THR A 169 -1.94 -5.12 -0.54
N ASP A 170 -1.60 -5.80 0.55
CA ASP A 170 -2.39 -5.87 1.77
C ASP A 170 -1.90 -4.91 2.88
N PHE A 171 -0.95 -4.02 2.58
CA PHE A 171 -0.27 -3.09 3.50
C PHE A 171 0.46 -3.72 4.69
N ARG A 172 0.23 -4.98 5.01
CA ARG A 172 0.98 -5.67 6.08
C ARG A 172 2.42 -5.90 5.67
N ARG A 173 2.62 -6.16 4.38
CA ARG A 173 3.93 -6.22 3.75
C ARG A 173 3.83 -5.41 2.48
N PRO A 174 4.55 -4.30 2.30
CA PRO A 174 4.70 -3.75 0.97
C PRO A 174 5.32 -4.86 0.14
N GLU A 175 4.50 -5.46 -0.65
CA GLU A 175 4.86 -6.58 -1.51
C GLU A 175 5.60 -6.04 -2.72
N PHE A 176 6.79 -5.48 -2.48
CA PHE A 176 7.70 -5.24 -3.57
C PHE A 176 8.00 -6.58 -4.24
N PRO A 177 7.96 -6.63 -5.56
CA PRO A 177 8.36 -7.84 -6.27
C PRO A 177 9.82 -8.23 -5.98
N LEU A 178 10.66 -7.28 -5.58
CA LEU A 178 12.06 -7.53 -5.21
C LEU A 178 12.15 -8.07 -3.77
N ASN A 179 12.44 -9.36 -3.63
CA ASN A 179 12.59 -10.02 -2.34
C ASN A 179 13.97 -9.84 -1.73
N ARG A 180 15.02 -9.85 -2.58
CA ARG A 180 16.41 -9.79 -2.11
C ARG A 180 17.31 -9.17 -3.15
N VAL A 181 18.25 -8.37 -2.68
CA VAL A 181 19.43 -7.93 -3.44
C VAL A 181 20.67 -8.28 -2.64
N ARG A 182 21.65 -8.83 -3.29
CA ARG A 182 22.97 -9.10 -2.73
C ARG A 182 24.02 -8.46 -3.63
N LEU A 183 24.87 -7.65 -3.03
CA LEU A 183 26.06 -7.09 -3.65
C LEU A 183 27.27 -7.83 -3.06
N GLY A 184 28.18 -8.22 -3.92
CA GLY A 184 29.40 -8.92 -3.53
C GLY A 184 30.55 -8.58 -4.46
N ASN A 185 31.72 -9.03 -4.07
CA ASN A 185 32.91 -9.04 -4.92
C ASN A 185 33.62 -10.37 -4.73
N ASP A 186 33.92 -11.03 -5.82
CA ASP A 186 34.54 -12.32 -5.87
C ASP A 186 35.69 -12.31 -6.88
N ASN A 187 36.77 -13.07 -6.63
CA ASN A 187 37.94 -13.09 -7.51
C ASN A 187 37.67 -13.81 -8.84
N GLU A 188 36.63 -14.63 -8.92
CA GLU A 188 36.25 -15.40 -10.10
C GLU A 188 35.17 -14.72 -10.94
N PHE A 189 34.24 -14.04 -10.27
CA PHE A 189 33.06 -13.41 -10.89
C PHE A 189 33.15 -11.88 -10.94
N GLY A 190 34.15 -11.29 -10.30
CA GLY A 190 34.30 -9.85 -10.15
C GLY A 190 33.24 -9.27 -9.21
N THR A 191 32.73 -8.08 -9.53
CA THR A 191 31.62 -7.49 -8.80
C THR A 191 30.33 -8.23 -9.15
N THR A 192 29.62 -8.70 -8.11
CA THR A 192 28.39 -9.48 -8.25
C THR A 192 27.19 -8.68 -7.76
N LEU A 193 26.13 -8.69 -8.55
CA LEU A 193 24.80 -8.18 -8.17
C LEU A 193 23.81 -9.32 -8.39
N GLU A 194 23.31 -9.89 -7.31
CA GLU A 194 22.29 -10.94 -7.35
C GLU A 194 20.95 -10.37 -6.89
N SER A 195 19.89 -10.64 -7.62
CA SER A 195 18.54 -10.21 -7.26
C SER A 195 17.53 -11.34 -7.37
N ARG A 196 16.56 -11.34 -6.44
CA ARG A 196 15.45 -12.27 -6.37
C ARG A 196 14.14 -11.51 -6.43
N TRP A 197 13.29 -11.87 -7.36
CA TRP A 197 12.04 -11.19 -7.64
C TRP A 197 10.88 -12.16 -7.51
N ASN A 198 9.88 -11.85 -6.70
CA ASN A 198 8.66 -12.65 -6.66
C ASN A 198 7.91 -12.50 -7.98
N LEU A 199 7.70 -13.62 -8.69
CA LEU A 199 7.15 -13.61 -10.04
C LEU A 199 5.67 -13.20 -10.07
N ALA A 200 4.87 -13.67 -9.12
CA ALA A 200 3.44 -13.33 -9.05
C ALA A 200 3.26 -11.82 -8.83
N ARG A 201 4.00 -11.24 -7.89
CA ARG A 201 4.00 -9.80 -7.61
C ARG A 201 4.53 -8.97 -8.78
N LEU A 202 5.57 -9.47 -9.47
CA LEU A 202 6.12 -8.81 -10.67
C LEU A 202 5.08 -8.72 -11.79
N LEU A 203 4.19 -9.73 -11.90
CA LEU A 203 3.09 -9.77 -12.86
C LEU A 203 1.82 -9.08 -12.35
N GLY A 204 1.81 -8.56 -11.10
CA GLY A 204 0.63 -7.94 -10.49
C GLY A 204 -0.50 -8.93 -10.21
N GLN A 205 -0.14 -10.19 -9.96
CA GLN A 205 -1.10 -11.26 -9.65
C GLN A 205 -0.99 -11.68 -8.18
N PRO A 206 -2.08 -12.13 -7.57
CA PRO A 206 -2.02 -12.72 -6.24
C PRO A 206 -1.14 -13.99 -6.27
N GLU A 207 -0.36 -14.16 -5.21
CA GLU A 207 0.48 -15.34 -5.06
C GLU A 207 -0.41 -16.56 -4.75
N PRO A 208 -0.31 -17.66 -5.50
CA PRO A 208 -1.09 -18.86 -5.20
C PRO A 208 -0.70 -19.41 -3.81
N GLU A 209 -1.70 -19.85 -3.04
CA GLU A 209 -1.47 -20.40 -1.72
C GLU A 209 -0.45 -21.53 -1.73
N GLY A 210 0.50 -21.45 -0.82
CA GLY A 210 1.56 -22.46 -0.67
C GLY A 210 2.58 -22.48 -1.80
N THR A 211 2.59 -21.52 -2.71
CA THR A 211 3.55 -21.43 -3.81
C THR A 211 4.35 -20.15 -3.68
N ASN A 212 5.68 -20.26 -3.78
CA ASN A 212 6.57 -19.11 -3.89
C ASN A 212 7.44 -19.30 -5.14
N THR A 213 7.26 -18.42 -6.13
CA THR A 213 8.04 -18.46 -7.37
C THR A 213 8.86 -17.20 -7.50
N GLU A 214 10.17 -17.38 -7.58
CA GLU A 214 11.13 -16.29 -7.72
C GLU A 214 11.81 -16.30 -9.09
N LEU A 215 11.90 -15.12 -9.69
CA LEU A 215 12.76 -14.84 -10.84
C LEU A 215 14.13 -14.42 -10.31
N LEU A 216 15.17 -15.07 -10.80
CA LEU A 216 16.55 -14.78 -10.48
C LEU A 216 17.14 -13.94 -11.60
N VAL A 217 17.72 -12.79 -11.26
CA VAL A 217 18.46 -11.95 -12.21
C VAL A 217 19.76 -11.55 -11.55
N ASP A 218 20.85 -12.02 -12.13
CA ASP A 218 22.18 -11.87 -11.57
C ASP A 218 23.11 -11.21 -12.61
N TYR A 219 23.99 -10.33 -12.14
CA TYR A 219 25.03 -9.71 -12.94
C TYR A 219 26.39 -9.98 -12.31
N TYR A 220 27.33 -10.34 -13.15
CA TYR A 220 28.71 -10.65 -12.79
C TYR A 220 29.62 -9.84 -13.71
N SER A 221 30.46 -8.94 -13.17
CA SER A 221 31.28 -8.05 -14.01
C SER A 221 32.21 -8.80 -14.96
N ASP A 222 32.68 -9.98 -14.56
CA ASP A 222 33.66 -10.78 -15.31
C ASP A 222 33.02 -11.95 -16.08
N ARG A 223 31.71 -12.19 -15.91
CA ARG A 223 30.99 -13.33 -16.50
C ARG A 223 29.70 -12.96 -17.23
N GLY A 224 29.23 -11.69 -17.11
CA GLY A 224 28.02 -11.23 -17.76
C GLY A 224 26.75 -11.48 -16.94
N VAL A 225 25.62 -11.72 -17.60
CA VAL A 225 24.29 -11.82 -16.99
C VAL A 225 23.88 -13.27 -16.82
N GLY A 226 23.32 -13.58 -15.65
CA GLY A 226 22.64 -14.84 -15.36
C GLY A 226 21.17 -14.62 -15.03
N GLY A 227 20.36 -15.64 -15.28
CA GLY A 227 18.95 -15.59 -14.92
C GLY A 227 18.33 -16.97 -14.78
N GLY A 228 17.27 -17.04 -14.00
CA GLY A 228 16.60 -18.31 -13.75
C GLY A 228 15.27 -18.13 -13.04
N ILE A 229 14.61 -19.26 -12.80
CA ILE A 229 13.37 -19.34 -12.04
C ILE A 229 13.58 -20.37 -10.95
N GLU A 230 13.14 -20.02 -9.76
CA GLU A 230 13.12 -20.88 -8.59
C GLU A 230 11.70 -20.93 -8.06
N SER A 231 11.11 -22.10 -7.91
CA SER A 231 9.75 -22.27 -7.42
C SER A 231 9.73 -23.30 -6.31
N GLU A 232 9.19 -22.88 -5.19
CA GLU A 232 8.89 -23.74 -4.05
C GLU A 232 7.37 -23.84 -3.93
N TYR A 233 6.86 -25.03 -3.65
CA TYR A 233 5.47 -25.19 -3.30
C TYR A 233 5.31 -26.10 -2.10
N LYS A 234 4.40 -25.68 -1.20
CA LYS A 234 4.01 -26.42 -0.03
C LYS A 234 2.47 -26.47 -0.01
N ARG A 235 1.93 -27.64 -0.19
CA ARG A 235 0.49 -27.86 -0.17
C ARG A 235 0.15 -28.91 0.86
N SER A 236 -0.87 -28.63 1.68
CA SER A 236 -1.46 -29.59 2.60
C SER A 236 -2.95 -29.72 2.24
N ASP A 237 -3.34 -30.87 1.76
CA ASP A 237 -4.75 -31.18 1.43
C ASP A 237 -5.16 -32.55 2.00
N SER A 238 -6.36 -33.00 1.64
CA SER A 238 -6.89 -34.31 2.09
C SER A 238 -6.05 -35.51 1.66
N PHE A 239 -5.11 -35.34 0.74
CA PHE A 239 -4.20 -36.37 0.25
C PHE A 239 -2.85 -36.37 0.96
N GLY A 240 -2.59 -35.37 1.82
CA GLY A 240 -1.35 -35.25 2.60
C GLY A 240 -0.57 -33.96 2.32
N GLU A 241 0.65 -33.90 2.86
CA GLU A 241 1.57 -32.80 2.60
C GLU A 241 2.39 -33.07 1.34
N LEU A 242 2.37 -32.11 0.41
CA LEU A 242 3.18 -32.12 -0.79
C LEU A 242 4.17 -30.96 -0.74
N LEU A 243 5.45 -31.29 -0.77
CA LEU A 243 6.56 -30.35 -0.86
C LEU A 243 7.25 -30.53 -2.20
N GLY A 244 7.50 -29.45 -2.92
CA GLY A 244 8.20 -29.51 -4.18
C GLY A 244 9.10 -28.30 -4.38
N TYR A 245 10.18 -28.53 -5.11
CA TYR A 245 11.18 -27.53 -5.45
C TYR A 245 11.61 -27.70 -6.90
N VAL A 246 11.59 -26.61 -7.66
CA VAL A 246 12.06 -26.55 -9.04
C VAL A 246 12.97 -25.35 -9.20
N LYS A 247 14.16 -25.55 -9.72
CA LYS A 247 15.11 -24.48 -10.07
C LYS A 247 15.66 -24.69 -11.47
N SER A 248 15.58 -23.65 -12.27
CA SER A 248 16.23 -23.57 -13.58
C SER A 248 17.03 -22.26 -13.63
N TYR A 249 18.30 -22.36 -13.97
CA TYR A 249 19.22 -21.21 -14.03
C TYR A 249 20.13 -21.33 -15.25
N ARG A 250 20.34 -20.20 -15.94
CA ARG A 250 21.25 -20.08 -17.07
C ARG A 250 22.10 -18.83 -16.93
N GLY A 251 23.41 -18.98 -16.94
CA GLY A 251 24.38 -17.89 -17.05
C GLY A 251 24.90 -17.78 -18.47
N ASN A 252 25.17 -16.55 -18.95
CA ASN A 252 25.88 -16.26 -20.18
C ASN A 252 27.29 -15.79 -19.78
N ASP A 253 28.32 -16.47 -20.28
CA ASP A 253 29.72 -16.10 -20.03
C ASP A 253 30.21 -15.33 -21.25
N ASP A 254 30.53 -14.06 -21.10
CA ASP A 254 31.07 -13.18 -22.17
C ASP A 254 32.42 -13.65 -22.71
N LEU A 255 33.08 -14.61 -22.04
CA LEU A 255 34.29 -15.27 -22.50
C LEU A 255 34.02 -16.38 -23.55
N GLY A 256 32.77 -16.52 -24.01
CA GLY A 256 32.39 -17.48 -25.06
C GLY A 256 32.28 -18.93 -24.60
N ARG A 257 32.33 -19.20 -23.29
CA ARG A 257 32.06 -20.52 -22.73
C ARG A 257 30.66 -20.56 -22.14
N MET A 258 29.76 -21.34 -22.72
CA MET A 258 28.52 -21.73 -22.05
C MET A 258 28.86 -22.61 -20.86
N GLY A 259 29.02 -22.02 -19.69
CA GLY A 259 29.10 -22.73 -18.44
C GLY A 259 27.72 -23.16 -17.94
N SER A 260 27.39 -24.43 -18.02
CA SER A 260 26.30 -24.99 -17.21
C SER A 260 26.83 -25.21 -15.82
N ASP A 261 26.72 -24.24 -14.94
CA ASP A 261 27.06 -24.44 -13.54
C ASP A 261 25.94 -25.24 -12.87
N ARG A 262 26.15 -26.55 -12.81
CA ARG A 262 25.42 -27.45 -11.91
C ARG A 262 26.01 -27.25 -10.53
N ARG A 263 25.54 -26.22 -9.80
CA ARG A 263 25.79 -26.20 -8.37
C ARG A 263 25.11 -27.40 -7.75
N ASN A 264 25.95 -28.27 -7.20
CA ASN A 264 25.56 -29.48 -6.49
C ASN A 264 24.41 -29.17 -5.51
N LEU A 265 23.33 -29.88 -5.70
CA LEU A 265 22.34 -30.13 -4.67
C LEU A 265 23.02 -31.10 -3.69
N ASP A 266 23.55 -30.56 -2.60
CA ASP A 266 23.87 -31.40 -1.44
C ASP A 266 22.54 -31.80 -0.77
N PRO A 267 22.43 -33.10 -0.36
CA PRO A 267 21.20 -33.72 0.12
C PRO A 267 20.68 -33.12 1.45
#